data_cbf243408ae6816f77c62354675f5fd7
#
_entry.id   cbf243408ae6816f77c62354675f5fd7
#
_cell.length_a   1.000
_cell.length_b   1.000
_cell.length_c   1.000
_cell.angle_alpha   90.00
_cell.angle_beta   90.00
_cell.angle_gamma   90.00
#
_symmetry.space_group_name_H-M   'P 1'
#
loop_
_entity.id
_entity.type
_entity.pdbx_description
1 polymer ?
#
loop_
_entity_poly.entity_id
_entity_poly.type
_entity_poly.pdbx_seq_one_letter_code
_entity_poly.pdbx_strand_id
1 'polypeptide(L)'
;MQEPQAQARSSSNSGIQVIRRNGKVTHFDPGKISVAMTKAFLAVEGGSAAASSRIHDTVKMLTDQVVSALTRRLPDNARVHIEDIQDQVELSLMRSGEHKAARSYVLYRERQSQKRLEEEAKRAEVEGIPEEHIVNVTLDDGSTRPLDVERMQALVSEACNGLDEVDAGRILQEACRNLFDGVKESDVSQTLVMSARTLIDQEPNYSQVAARLLLDILRREALGFLGLDTPVNTQAEMAESYCSYFKRYIQQAAELDLLDSRLGQYDLDRLIAAIKPERDLGFTYLGLQTLYDRYFIHSEDGVRFELPQAFFMRVAMGLAINEIDRESRAIEFYDLLSSFDFMSSTPTLFNSGTLRPQL
;
A
#
# COMPACT_ATOMS: atom_id res chain seq x y z
N MET A 1 -23.97 -1.57 -75.85
CA MET A 1 -24.61 -2.00 -74.57
C MET A 1 -23.54 -2.59 -73.69
N GLN A 2 -22.99 -1.76 -72.81
CA GLN A 2 -21.99 -2.18 -71.80
C GLN A 2 -22.71 -2.31 -70.46
N GLU A 3 -22.59 -3.48 -69.85
CA GLU A 3 -23.02 -3.70 -68.46
C GLU A 3 -22.06 -3.00 -67.49
N PRO A 4 -22.57 -2.42 -66.37
CA PRO A 4 -21.71 -1.87 -65.36
C PRO A 4 -21.24 -2.95 -64.41
N GLN A 5 -19.93 -3.13 -64.29
CA GLN A 5 -19.28 -3.93 -63.28
C GLN A 5 -19.52 -3.34 -61.90
N ALA A 6 -20.11 -4.13 -61.03
CA ALA A 6 -20.26 -3.84 -59.60
C ALA A 6 -18.87 -3.91 -58.92
N GLN A 7 -18.34 -2.77 -58.62
CA GLN A 7 -17.14 -2.64 -57.75
C GLN A 7 -17.52 -3.06 -56.32
N ALA A 8 -16.93 -4.13 -55.84
CA ALA A 8 -16.94 -4.50 -54.44
C ALA A 8 -16.26 -3.38 -53.61
N ARG A 9 -17.05 -2.71 -52.78
CA ARG A 9 -16.53 -1.77 -51.80
C ARG A 9 -15.73 -2.55 -50.77
N SER A 10 -14.41 -2.47 -50.83
CA SER A 10 -13.51 -2.91 -49.78
C SER A 10 -13.80 -2.04 -48.53
N SER A 11 -14.11 -2.72 -47.44
CA SER A 11 -14.33 -2.09 -46.11
C SER A 11 -13.14 -1.24 -45.76
N SER A 12 -13.31 0.09 -45.72
CA SER A 12 -12.36 1.06 -45.25
C SER A 12 -12.01 0.74 -43.81
N ASN A 13 -10.75 0.40 -43.59
CA ASN A 13 -10.15 0.24 -42.29
C ASN A 13 -10.33 1.55 -41.52
N SER A 14 -11.25 1.57 -40.55
CA SER A 14 -11.42 2.72 -39.66
C SER A 14 -10.13 2.92 -38.88
N GLY A 15 -9.58 4.14 -38.89
CA GLY A 15 -8.32 4.51 -38.26
C GLY A 15 -8.35 4.47 -36.71
N ILE A 16 -9.16 3.60 -36.11
CA ILE A 16 -9.26 3.43 -34.65
C ILE A 16 -7.96 2.87 -34.10
N GLN A 17 -7.45 3.50 -33.06
CA GLN A 17 -6.28 3.06 -32.31
C GLN A 17 -6.69 2.48 -30.97
N VAL A 18 -6.05 1.39 -30.54
CA VAL A 18 -6.32 0.73 -29.26
C VAL A 18 -5.19 1.02 -28.30
N ILE A 19 -5.52 1.61 -27.17
CA ILE A 19 -4.61 1.77 -26.05
C ILE A 19 -4.64 0.47 -25.25
N ARG A 20 -3.51 -0.22 -25.20
CA ARG A 20 -3.32 -1.42 -24.38
C ARG A 20 -3.11 -1.03 -22.92
N ARG A 21 -3.29 -1.97 -21.98
CA ARG A 21 -3.08 -1.76 -20.53
C ARG A 21 -1.70 -1.23 -20.17
N ASN A 22 -0.67 -1.55 -20.95
CA ASN A 22 0.70 -1.04 -20.79
C ASN A 22 0.94 0.32 -21.48
N GLY A 23 -0.12 1.07 -21.82
CA GLY A 23 -0.05 2.36 -22.49
C GLY A 23 0.33 2.31 -24.00
N LYS A 24 0.75 1.16 -24.54
CA LYS A 24 1.15 1.04 -25.93
C LYS A 24 -0.05 1.13 -26.86
N VAL A 25 0.04 2.00 -27.87
CA VAL A 25 -1.00 2.20 -28.89
C VAL A 25 -0.78 1.24 -30.05
N THR A 26 -1.83 0.53 -30.48
CA THR A 26 -1.81 -0.40 -31.62
C THR A 26 -3.05 -0.20 -32.47
N HIS A 27 -3.01 -0.59 -33.75
CA HIS A 27 -4.18 -0.54 -34.63
C HIS A 27 -5.27 -1.52 -34.13
N PHE A 28 -6.52 -1.11 -34.32
CA PHE A 28 -7.68 -1.93 -34.04
C PHE A 28 -7.78 -3.07 -35.05
N ASP A 29 -7.93 -4.30 -34.56
CA ASP A 29 -8.01 -5.51 -35.36
C ASP A 29 -9.27 -6.32 -34.96
N PRO A 30 -10.33 -6.29 -35.79
CA PRO A 30 -11.56 -7.06 -35.52
C PRO A 30 -11.33 -8.55 -35.43
N GLY A 31 -10.29 -9.09 -36.09
CA GLY A 31 -9.96 -10.51 -36.04
C GLY A 31 -9.64 -11.00 -34.63
N LYS A 32 -9.08 -10.13 -33.77
CA LYS A 32 -8.80 -10.46 -32.37
C LYS A 32 -10.07 -10.64 -31.55
N ILE A 33 -11.12 -9.87 -31.84
CA ILE A 33 -12.45 -10.01 -31.23
C ILE A 33 -13.05 -11.37 -31.65
N SER A 34 -13.03 -11.66 -32.93
CA SER A 34 -13.53 -12.94 -33.46
C SER A 34 -12.83 -14.14 -32.80
N VAL A 35 -11.50 -14.12 -32.71
CA VAL A 35 -10.73 -15.18 -32.03
C VAL A 35 -11.09 -15.32 -30.56
N ALA A 36 -11.27 -14.21 -29.84
CA ALA A 36 -11.63 -14.24 -28.42
C ALA A 36 -13.05 -14.79 -28.19
N MET A 37 -14.03 -14.40 -29.02
CA MET A 37 -15.38 -14.96 -28.98
C MET A 37 -15.39 -16.46 -29.33
N THR A 38 -14.67 -16.86 -30.37
CA THR A 38 -14.56 -18.29 -30.75
C THR A 38 -14.04 -19.14 -29.61
N LYS A 39 -13.00 -18.66 -28.88
CA LYS A 39 -12.48 -19.37 -27.71
C LYS A 39 -13.51 -19.47 -26.59
N ALA A 40 -14.36 -18.46 -26.40
CA ALA A 40 -15.43 -18.51 -25.41
C ALA A 40 -16.50 -19.56 -25.76
N PHE A 41 -16.87 -19.68 -27.02
CA PHE A 41 -17.80 -20.73 -27.51
C PHE A 41 -17.18 -22.13 -27.40
N LEU A 42 -15.91 -22.28 -27.78
CA LEU A 42 -15.19 -23.56 -27.66
C LEU A 42 -15.11 -24.05 -26.20
N ALA A 43 -14.95 -23.15 -25.25
CA ALA A 43 -14.92 -23.50 -23.84
C ALA A 43 -16.27 -23.96 -23.29
N VAL A 44 -17.39 -23.60 -23.96
CA VAL A 44 -18.76 -23.98 -23.54
C VAL A 44 -19.24 -25.21 -24.27
N GLU A 45 -19.02 -25.31 -25.60
CA GLU A 45 -19.59 -26.33 -26.45
C GLU A 45 -18.59 -27.46 -26.82
N GLY A 46 -17.32 -27.32 -26.35
CA GLY A 46 -16.28 -28.34 -26.60
C GLY A 46 -15.63 -28.25 -27.98
N GLY A 47 -14.69 -29.14 -28.28
CA GLY A 47 -13.88 -29.13 -29.51
C GLY A 47 -14.66 -29.29 -30.83
N SER A 48 -15.84 -29.88 -30.80
CA SER A 48 -16.75 -30.00 -31.98
C SER A 48 -17.31 -28.63 -32.44
N ALA A 49 -17.30 -27.64 -31.58
CA ALA A 49 -17.74 -26.28 -31.88
C ALA A 49 -16.86 -25.56 -32.93
N ALA A 50 -15.59 -25.93 -33.05
CA ALA A 50 -14.69 -25.37 -34.05
C ALA A 50 -15.10 -25.62 -35.50
N ALA A 51 -15.83 -26.69 -35.75
CA ALA A 51 -16.32 -27.09 -37.09
C ALA A 51 -17.79 -26.66 -37.34
N SER A 52 -18.42 -25.98 -36.37
CA SER A 52 -19.83 -25.59 -36.47
C SER A 52 -20.00 -24.32 -37.30
N SER A 53 -20.65 -24.40 -38.46
CA SER A 53 -21.01 -23.23 -39.25
C SER A 53 -21.86 -22.22 -38.46
N ARG A 54 -22.77 -22.70 -37.60
CA ARG A 54 -23.61 -21.87 -36.72
C ARG A 54 -22.75 -20.95 -35.84
N ILE A 55 -21.71 -21.49 -35.20
CA ILE A 55 -20.84 -20.71 -34.32
C ILE A 55 -20.04 -19.70 -35.14
N HIS A 56 -19.54 -20.10 -36.30
CA HIS A 56 -18.80 -19.21 -37.19
C HIS A 56 -19.66 -18.01 -37.62
N ASP A 57 -20.90 -18.26 -38.02
CA ASP A 57 -21.84 -17.21 -38.44
C ASP A 57 -22.21 -16.30 -37.25
N THR A 58 -22.48 -16.89 -36.09
CA THR A 58 -22.78 -16.14 -34.86
C THR A 58 -21.59 -15.24 -34.46
N VAL A 59 -20.37 -15.76 -34.40
CA VAL A 59 -19.16 -14.99 -34.06
C VAL A 59 -18.92 -13.84 -35.04
N LYS A 60 -19.12 -14.12 -36.36
CA LYS A 60 -19.00 -13.09 -37.40
C LYS A 60 -20.02 -11.97 -37.17
N MET A 61 -21.30 -12.32 -37.01
CA MET A 61 -22.37 -11.37 -36.77
C MET A 61 -22.11 -10.53 -35.52
N LEU A 62 -21.68 -11.14 -34.40
CA LEU A 62 -21.39 -10.43 -33.14
C LEU A 62 -20.15 -9.54 -33.25
N THR A 63 -19.13 -9.99 -33.99
CA THR A 63 -17.95 -9.19 -34.26
C THR A 63 -18.31 -7.93 -35.05
N ASP A 64 -19.12 -8.07 -36.09
CA ASP A 64 -19.62 -6.94 -36.90
C ASP A 64 -20.49 -5.97 -36.07
N GLN A 65 -21.29 -6.48 -35.15
CA GLN A 65 -22.07 -5.65 -34.20
C GLN A 65 -21.16 -4.85 -33.25
N VAL A 66 -20.12 -5.46 -32.68
CA VAL A 66 -19.17 -4.78 -31.80
C VAL A 66 -18.43 -3.70 -32.58
N VAL A 67 -17.91 -4.00 -33.76
CA VAL A 67 -17.23 -3.04 -34.63
C VAL A 67 -18.18 -1.86 -34.96
N SER A 68 -19.40 -2.15 -35.34
CA SER A 68 -20.40 -1.13 -35.64
C SER A 68 -20.78 -0.27 -34.43
N ALA A 69 -20.84 -0.86 -33.23
CA ALA A 69 -21.09 -0.13 -31.99
C ALA A 69 -19.95 0.81 -31.61
N LEU A 70 -18.73 0.38 -31.81
CA LEU A 70 -17.51 1.19 -31.57
C LEU A 70 -17.42 2.35 -32.59
N THR A 71 -17.61 2.06 -33.89
CA THR A 71 -17.48 3.08 -34.95
C THR A 71 -18.58 4.14 -34.91
N ARG A 72 -19.81 3.80 -34.45
CA ARG A 72 -20.89 4.80 -34.30
C ARG A 72 -20.65 5.83 -33.20
N ARG A 73 -19.86 5.49 -32.18
CA ARG A 73 -19.64 6.32 -31.01
C ARG A 73 -18.37 7.16 -31.09
N LEU A 74 -17.49 6.87 -32.03
CA LEU A 74 -16.16 7.40 -32.06
C LEU A 74 -15.91 8.19 -33.36
N PRO A 75 -15.26 9.36 -33.28
CA PRO A 75 -14.78 10.07 -34.46
C PRO A 75 -13.66 9.28 -35.16
N ASP A 76 -13.38 9.62 -36.42
CA ASP A 76 -12.27 9.05 -37.18
C ASP A 76 -10.95 9.29 -36.44
N ASN A 77 -10.10 8.25 -36.37
CA ASN A 77 -8.82 8.23 -35.62
C ASN A 77 -8.94 8.30 -34.08
N ALA A 78 -10.07 7.90 -33.51
CA ALA A 78 -10.23 7.87 -32.07
C ALA A 78 -9.35 6.80 -31.43
N ARG A 79 -8.99 7.07 -30.17
CA ARG A 79 -8.30 6.11 -29.30
C ARG A 79 -9.29 5.48 -28.35
N VAL A 80 -9.28 4.15 -28.23
CA VAL A 80 -10.16 3.35 -27.37
C VAL A 80 -9.33 2.48 -26.45
N HIS A 81 -9.70 2.41 -25.18
CA HIS A 81 -9.07 1.46 -24.27
C HIS A 81 -9.48 0.03 -24.59
N ILE A 82 -8.56 -0.90 -24.43
CA ILE A 82 -8.82 -2.33 -24.67
C ILE A 82 -9.98 -2.85 -23.82
N GLU A 83 -10.18 -2.26 -22.64
CA GLU A 83 -11.26 -2.63 -21.71
C GLU A 83 -12.64 -2.24 -22.24
N ASP A 84 -12.78 -1.07 -22.85
CA ASP A 84 -14.03 -0.64 -23.49
C ASP A 84 -14.44 -1.59 -24.62
N ILE A 85 -13.45 -2.11 -25.36
CA ILE A 85 -13.69 -3.12 -26.41
C ILE A 85 -14.16 -4.43 -25.80
N GLN A 86 -13.53 -4.87 -24.72
CA GLN A 86 -13.89 -6.10 -24.01
C GLN A 86 -15.30 -6.04 -23.40
N ASP A 87 -15.68 -4.90 -22.86
CA ASP A 87 -17.02 -4.67 -22.31
C ASP A 87 -18.10 -4.67 -23.43
N GLN A 88 -17.79 -4.11 -24.59
CA GLN A 88 -18.68 -4.21 -25.76
C GLN A 88 -18.85 -5.64 -26.28
N VAL A 89 -17.79 -6.46 -26.23
CA VAL A 89 -17.85 -7.89 -26.56
C VAL A 89 -18.78 -8.64 -25.60
N GLU A 90 -18.62 -8.41 -24.30
CA GLU A 90 -19.46 -9.02 -23.26
C GLU A 90 -20.94 -8.62 -23.44
N LEU A 91 -21.21 -7.33 -23.61
CA LEU A 91 -22.56 -6.82 -23.86
C LEU A 91 -23.20 -7.41 -25.13
N SER A 92 -22.40 -7.59 -26.18
CA SER A 92 -22.89 -8.19 -27.44
C SER A 92 -23.26 -9.65 -27.25
N LEU A 93 -22.44 -10.44 -26.55
CA LEU A 93 -22.73 -11.84 -26.21
C LEU A 93 -23.98 -11.96 -25.31
N MET A 94 -24.12 -11.09 -24.31
CA MET A 94 -25.29 -11.10 -23.43
C MET A 94 -26.60 -10.75 -24.18
N ARG A 95 -26.57 -9.72 -25.03
CA ARG A 95 -27.74 -9.28 -25.80
C ARG A 95 -28.20 -10.28 -26.85
N SER A 96 -27.29 -11.08 -27.36
CA SER A 96 -27.63 -12.16 -28.31
C SER A 96 -28.20 -13.43 -27.67
N GLY A 97 -28.30 -13.46 -26.33
CA GLY A 97 -28.77 -14.61 -25.56
C GLY A 97 -27.68 -15.67 -25.29
N GLU A 98 -26.45 -15.44 -25.74
CA GLU A 98 -25.31 -16.37 -25.55
C GLU A 98 -24.69 -16.25 -24.14
N HIS A 99 -25.53 -16.39 -23.11
CA HIS A 99 -25.13 -16.15 -21.70
C HIS A 99 -24.01 -17.06 -21.20
N LYS A 100 -23.98 -18.34 -21.71
CA LYS A 100 -22.91 -19.26 -21.32
C LYS A 100 -21.56 -18.85 -21.90
N ALA A 101 -21.57 -18.42 -23.18
CA ALA A 101 -20.36 -17.91 -23.85
C ALA A 101 -19.90 -16.58 -23.22
N ALA A 102 -20.82 -15.67 -22.87
CA ALA A 102 -20.52 -14.44 -22.16
C ALA A 102 -19.82 -14.73 -20.83
N ARG A 103 -20.39 -15.62 -20.01
CA ARG A 103 -19.78 -16.01 -18.71
C ARG A 103 -18.39 -16.64 -18.90
N SER A 104 -18.23 -17.51 -19.90
CA SER A 104 -16.94 -18.12 -20.22
C SER A 104 -15.91 -17.08 -20.64
N TYR A 105 -16.33 -16.07 -21.41
CA TYR A 105 -15.49 -14.96 -21.85
C TYR A 105 -14.98 -14.13 -20.67
N VAL A 106 -15.86 -13.76 -19.72
CA VAL A 106 -15.49 -13.02 -18.48
C VAL A 106 -14.50 -13.82 -17.64
N LEU A 107 -14.80 -15.10 -17.37
CA LEU A 107 -13.91 -15.96 -16.59
C LEU A 107 -12.54 -16.16 -17.26
N TYR A 108 -12.50 -16.25 -18.60
CA TYR A 108 -11.24 -16.31 -19.33
C TYR A 108 -10.44 -15.01 -19.22
N ARG A 109 -11.11 -13.85 -19.36
CA ARG A 109 -10.52 -12.52 -19.17
C ARG A 109 -9.90 -12.39 -17.79
N GLU A 110 -10.61 -12.79 -16.77
CA GLU A 110 -10.18 -12.73 -15.38
C GLU A 110 -8.98 -13.65 -15.10
N ARG A 111 -9.02 -14.90 -15.54
CA ARG A 111 -7.88 -15.83 -15.47
C ARG A 111 -6.64 -15.32 -16.20
N GLN A 112 -6.80 -14.69 -17.35
CA GLN A 112 -5.67 -14.10 -18.08
C GLN A 112 -5.12 -12.85 -17.36
N SER A 113 -5.96 -12.10 -16.67
CA SER A 113 -5.53 -10.99 -15.83
C SER A 113 -4.71 -11.48 -14.64
N GLN A 114 -5.21 -12.50 -13.93
CA GLN A 114 -4.49 -13.13 -12.81
C GLN A 114 -3.16 -13.74 -13.24
N LYS A 115 -3.13 -14.51 -14.34
CA LYS A 115 -1.87 -15.08 -14.86
C LYS A 115 -0.83 -14.02 -15.21
N ARG A 116 -1.25 -12.87 -15.75
CA ARG A 116 -0.31 -11.77 -16.03
C ARG A 116 0.22 -11.14 -14.75
N LEU A 117 -0.63 -10.95 -13.74
CA LEU A 117 -0.21 -10.47 -12.43
C LEU A 117 0.79 -11.44 -11.79
N GLU A 118 0.55 -12.75 -11.89
CA GLU A 118 1.47 -13.79 -11.44
C GLU A 118 2.78 -13.81 -12.25
N GLU A 119 2.71 -13.61 -13.57
CA GLU A 119 3.89 -13.54 -14.45
C GLU A 119 4.67 -12.24 -14.24
N GLU A 120 3.98 -11.13 -13.99
CA GLU A 120 4.60 -9.84 -13.62
C GLU A 120 5.21 -9.91 -12.23
N ALA A 121 4.56 -10.55 -11.26
CA ALA A 121 5.12 -10.81 -9.93
C ALA A 121 6.37 -11.71 -10.01
N LYS A 122 6.31 -12.81 -10.77
CA LYS A 122 7.48 -13.69 -10.99
C LYS A 122 8.63 -13.01 -11.74
N ARG A 123 8.32 -12.08 -12.66
CA ARG A 123 9.34 -11.25 -13.30
C ARG A 123 9.95 -10.23 -12.34
N ALA A 124 9.13 -9.66 -11.45
CA ALA A 124 9.63 -8.77 -10.40
C ALA A 124 10.52 -9.51 -9.37
N GLU A 125 10.26 -10.80 -9.12
CA GLU A 125 11.14 -11.66 -8.31
C GLU A 125 12.47 -12.02 -8.99
N VAL A 126 12.50 -12.04 -10.32
CA VAL A 126 13.71 -12.43 -11.10
C VAL A 126 14.46 -11.21 -11.63
N GLU A 127 13.75 -10.16 -11.97
CA GLU A 127 14.31 -8.85 -12.33
C GLU A 127 14.31 -7.99 -11.06
N GLY A 128 15.39 -8.09 -10.30
CA GLY A 128 15.71 -7.07 -9.29
C GLY A 128 15.53 -5.67 -9.92
N ILE A 129 15.28 -4.65 -9.12
CA ILE A 129 15.11 -3.26 -9.53
C ILE A 129 16.01 -2.96 -10.73
N PRO A 130 15.48 -2.45 -11.85
CA PRO A 130 16.30 -2.22 -13.03
C PRO A 130 17.52 -1.39 -12.67
N GLU A 131 18.72 -1.90 -12.93
CA GLU A 131 20.01 -1.22 -12.67
C GLU A 131 20.14 0.15 -13.40
N GLU A 132 19.18 0.51 -14.25
CA GLU A 132 19.23 1.72 -15.09
C GLU A 132 18.66 2.99 -14.45
N HIS A 133 18.06 2.93 -13.26
CA HIS A 133 17.64 4.15 -12.54
C HIS A 133 18.34 4.22 -11.18
N ILE A 134 19.60 4.68 -11.19
CA ILE A 134 20.24 5.16 -9.97
C ILE A 134 19.51 6.44 -9.55
N VAL A 135 18.52 6.31 -8.69
CA VAL A 135 17.87 7.45 -8.05
C VAL A 135 18.81 7.95 -6.97
N ASN A 136 19.18 9.22 -7.01
CA ASN A 136 19.93 9.85 -5.94
C ASN A 136 18.94 10.48 -4.95
N VAL A 137 19.28 10.41 -3.67
CA VAL A 137 18.53 11.06 -2.59
C VAL A 137 19.29 12.27 -2.08
N THR A 138 18.58 13.31 -1.71
CA THR A 138 19.13 14.51 -1.10
C THR A 138 18.99 14.42 0.42
N LEU A 139 20.11 14.55 1.14
CA LEU A 139 20.16 14.58 2.59
C LEU A 139 19.80 15.97 3.12
N ASP A 140 19.56 16.08 4.42
CA ASP A 140 19.20 17.35 5.09
C ASP A 140 20.32 18.40 5.00
N ASP A 141 21.59 17.98 4.86
CA ASP A 141 22.73 18.86 4.64
C ASP A 141 22.88 19.34 3.19
N GLY A 142 21.96 18.93 2.30
CA GLY A 142 21.99 19.24 0.86
C GLY A 142 22.93 18.39 0.04
N SER A 143 23.65 17.43 0.63
CA SER A 143 24.46 16.46 -0.12
C SER A 143 23.58 15.42 -0.79
N THR A 144 24.08 14.78 -1.84
CA THR A 144 23.36 13.72 -2.57
C THR A 144 24.12 12.41 -2.48
N ARG A 145 23.36 11.31 -2.32
CA ARG A 145 23.91 9.95 -2.39
C ARG A 145 22.97 9.04 -3.18
N PRO A 146 23.44 7.90 -3.69
CA PRO A 146 22.56 6.90 -4.27
C PRO A 146 21.53 6.40 -3.24
N LEU A 147 20.32 6.14 -3.72
CA LEU A 147 19.25 5.55 -2.92
C LEU A 147 19.70 4.18 -2.40
N ASP A 148 19.59 3.97 -1.10
CA ASP A 148 19.88 2.69 -0.46
C ASP A 148 18.69 1.73 -0.64
N VAL A 149 18.73 1.02 -1.76
CA VAL A 149 17.70 0.06 -2.16
C VAL A 149 17.68 -1.17 -1.24
N GLU A 150 18.83 -1.61 -0.77
CA GLU A 150 18.95 -2.75 0.14
C GLU A 150 18.26 -2.46 1.47
N ARG A 151 18.46 -1.25 2.00
CA ARG A 151 17.74 -0.78 3.19
C ARG A 151 16.23 -0.72 2.97
N MET A 152 15.78 -0.18 1.83
CA MET A 152 14.35 -0.16 1.50
C MET A 152 13.74 -1.57 1.47
N GLN A 153 14.44 -2.52 0.84
CA GLN A 153 14.01 -3.92 0.79
C GLN A 153 13.97 -4.56 2.18
N ALA A 154 14.98 -4.34 3.00
CA ALA A 154 15.03 -4.84 4.36
C ALA A 154 13.88 -4.30 5.22
N LEU A 155 13.62 -2.99 5.17
CA LEU A 155 12.52 -2.35 5.91
C LEU A 155 11.14 -2.88 5.50
N VAL A 156 10.89 -2.99 4.20
CA VAL A 156 9.59 -3.48 3.72
C VAL A 156 9.42 -4.97 4.04
N SER A 157 10.48 -5.78 3.91
CA SER A 157 10.45 -7.19 4.27
C SER A 157 10.18 -7.40 5.76
N GLU A 158 10.83 -6.63 6.62
CA GLU A 158 10.59 -6.64 8.08
C GLU A 158 9.15 -6.21 8.39
N ALA A 159 8.63 -5.18 7.74
CA ALA A 159 7.27 -4.72 7.94
C ALA A 159 6.22 -5.75 7.54
N CYS A 160 6.49 -6.58 6.53
CA CYS A 160 5.62 -7.67 6.08
C CYS A 160 5.76 -8.95 6.92
N ASN A 161 6.80 -9.08 7.74
CA ASN A 161 7.08 -10.31 8.48
C ASN A 161 5.93 -10.71 9.41
N GLY A 162 5.51 -11.99 9.29
CA GLY A 162 4.43 -12.57 10.11
C GLY A 162 3.02 -12.08 9.74
N LEU A 163 2.83 -11.46 8.59
CA LEU A 163 1.53 -11.08 8.03
C LEU A 163 1.21 -11.92 6.81
N ASP A 164 -0.02 -12.43 6.72
CA ASP A 164 -0.50 -13.19 5.58
C ASP A 164 -0.97 -12.27 4.45
N GLU A 165 -0.89 -12.76 3.21
CA GLU A 165 -1.42 -12.13 1.99
C GLU A 165 -0.84 -10.73 1.65
N VAL A 166 0.31 -10.38 2.22
CA VAL A 166 1.06 -9.16 1.90
C VAL A 166 2.31 -9.48 1.07
N ASP A 167 2.62 -8.61 0.13
CA ASP A 167 3.74 -8.77 -0.81
C ASP A 167 4.64 -7.53 -0.77
N ALA A 168 5.86 -7.73 -0.26
CA ALA A 168 6.89 -6.70 -0.18
C ALA A 168 7.26 -6.14 -1.57
N GLY A 169 7.31 -7.00 -2.59
CA GLY A 169 7.65 -6.62 -3.96
C GLY A 169 6.67 -5.62 -4.55
N ARG A 170 5.37 -5.77 -4.26
CA ARG A 170 4.34 -4.82 -4.70
C ARG A 170 4.52 -3.43 -4.10
N ILE A 171 4.86 -3.37 -2.80
CA ILE A 171 5.10 -2.09 -2.12
C ILE A 171 6.32 -1.41 -2.72
N LEU A 172 7.42 -2.15 -2.91
CA LEU A 172 8.66 -1.63 -3.50
C LEU A 172 8.44 -1.14 -4.94
N GLN A 173 7.72 -1.91 -5.76
CA GLN A 173 7.41 -1.53 -7.12
C GLN A 173 6.60 -0.23 -7.18
N GLU A 174 5.60 -0.08 -6.32
CA GLU A 174 4.79 1.14 -6.25
C GLU A 174 5.61 2.32 -5.72
N ALA A 175 6.46 2.10 -4.72
CA ALA A 175 7.37 3.13 -4.20
C ALA A 175 8.35 3.60 -5.28
N CYS A 176 9.01 2.68 -5.99
CA CYS A 176 9.96 3.04 -7.06
C CYS A 176 9.31 3.82 -8.21
N ARG A 177 8.01 3.63 -8.49
CA ARG A 177 7.28 4.43 -9.48
C ARG A 177 7.08 5.89 -9.08
N ASN A 178 7.05 6.14 -7.78
CA ASN A 178 6.79 7.46 -7.21
C ASN A 178 8.07 8.21 -6.80
N LEU A 179 9.22 7.53 -6.77
CA LEU A 179 10.52 8.15 -6.50
C LEU A 179 11.10 8.79 -7.75
N PHE A 180 11.75 9.93 -7.58
CA PHE A 180 12.44 10.68 -8.64
C PHE A 180 13.84 11.06 -8.19
N ASP A 181 14.73 11.35 -9.13
CA ASP A 181 16.10 11.73 -8.85
C ASP A 181 16.17 13.05 -8.05
N GLY A 182 16.92 13.07 -6.96
CA GLY A 182 17.00 14.21 -6.04
C GLY A 182 15.91 14.26 -4.97
N VAL A 183 15.07 13.23 -4.82
CA VAL A 183 14.06 13.13 -3.74
C VAL A 183 14.74 13.25 -2.37
N LYS A 184 14.09 13.88 -1.40
CA LYS A 184 14.62 13.93 -0.03
C LYS A 184 14.60 12.55 0.62
N GLU A 185 15.61 12.24 1.44
CA GLU A 185 15.68 10.96 2.15
C GLU A 185 14.46 10.73 3.06
N SER A 186 13.96 11.78 3.73
CA SER A 186 12.73 11.74 4.51
C SER A 186 11.51 11.32 3.68
N ASP A 187 11.42 11.81 2.44
CA ASP A 187 10.29 11.54 1.55
C ASP A 187 10.31 10.10 1.00
N VAL A 188 11.48 9.45 0.93
CA VAL A 188 11.60 8.03 0.58
C VAL A 188 10.82 7.17 1.57
N SER A 189 11.05 7.37 2.87
CA SER A 189 10.34 6.61 3.91
C SER A 189 8.84 6.88 3.89
N GLN A 190 8.45 8.14 3.69
CA GLN A 190 7.04 8.50 3.54
C GLN A 190 6.41 7.86 2.29
N THR A 191 7.15 7.75 1.20
CA THR A 191 6.70 7.09 -0.03
C THR A 191 6.43 5.60 0.21
N LEU A 192 7.26 4.90 1.01
CA LEU A 192 7.01 3.51 1.40
C LEU A 192 5.70 3.35 2.19
N VAL A 193 5.46 4.22 3.18
CA VAL A 193 4.21 4.24 3.95
C VAL A 193 3.00 4.44 3.03
N MET A 194 3.08 5.44 2.13
CA MET A 194 1.99 5.75 1.20
C MET A 194 1.74 4.62 0.20
N SER A 195 2.81 3.96 -0.29
CA SER A 195 2.68 2.81 -1.19
C SER A 195 1.98 1.62 -0.51
N ALA A 196 2.35 1.29 0.73
CA ALA A 196 1.64 0.26 1.49
C ALA A 196 0.17 0.65 1.75
N ARG A 197 -0.09 1.92 2.05
CA ARG A 197 -1.45 2.43 2.28
C ARG A 197 -2.38 2.27 1.09
N THR A 198 -1.89 2.45 -0.15
CA THR A 198 -2.72 2.30 -1.36
C THR A 198 -3.21 0.87 -1.58
N LEU A 199 -2.59 -0.11 -0.91
CA LEU A 199 -2.94 -1.52 -1.03
C LEU A 199 -3.95 -1.99 0.04
N ILE A 200 -4.31 -1.15 1.02
CA ILE A 200 -5.22 -1.51 2.13
C ILE A 200 -6.61 -1.92 1.61
N ASP A 201 -7.10 -1.28 0.56
CA ASP A 201 -8.41 -1.61 -0.03
C ASP A 201 -8.43 -3.00 -0.69
N GLN A 202 -7.27 -3.56 -1.03
CA GLN A 202 -7.13 -4.88 -1.64
C GLN A 202 -6.94 -5.97 -0.58
N GLU A 203 -6.11 -5.68 0.44
CA GLU A 203 -5.82 -6.57 1.55
C GLU A 203 -5.62 -5.75 2.84
N PRO A 204 -6.50 -5.92 3.86
CA PRO A 204 -6.46 -5.15 5.11
C PRO A 204 -5.13 -5.24 5.88
N ASN A 205 -4.38 -6.34 5.76
CA ASN A 205 -3.09 -6.53 6.43
C ASN A 205 -2.04 -5.51 6.00
N TYR A 206 -2.17 -4.88 4.83
CA TYR A 206 -1.31 -3.75 4.46
C TYR A 206 -1.46 -2.54 5.40
N SER A 207 -2.55 -2.46 6.18
CA SER A 207 -2.69 -1.45 7.23
C SER A 207 -1.65 -1.63 8.34
N GLN A 208 -1.34 -2.87 8.71
CA GLN A 208 -0.27 -3.16 9.68
C GLN A 208 1.11 -2.92 9.07
N VAL A 209 1.32 -3.27 7.79
CA VAL A 209 2.56 -2.96 7.08
C VAL A 209 2.82 -1.45 7.06
N ALA A 210 1.82 -0.65 6.68
CA ALA A 210 1.93 0.81 6.66
C ALA A 210 2.20 1.39 8.06
N ALA A 211 1.60 0.82 9.11
CA ALA A 211 1.88 1.20 10.51
C ALA A 211 3.34 0.91 10.90
N ARG A 212 3.86 -0.26 10.55
CA ARG A 212 5.25 -0.64 10.86
C ARG A 212 6.27 0.23 10.11
N LEU A 213 5.97 0.60 8.87
CA LEU A 213 6.80 1.56 8.11
C LEU A 213 6.75 2.98 8.72
N LEU A 214 5.58 3.43 9.20
CA LEU A 214 5.44 4.69 9.93
C LEU A 214 6.20 4.65 11.26
N LEU A 215 6.20 3.50 11.93
CA LEU A 215 6.93 3.30 13.17
C LEU A 215 8.45 3.45 12.98
N ASP A 216 9.01 3.02 11.84
CA ASP A 216 10.43 3.26 11.50
C ASP A 216 10.73 4.77 11.40
N ILE A 217 9.85 5.56 10.79
CA ILE A 217 9.99 7.02 10.72
C ILE A 217 10.00 7.61 12.13
N LEU A 218 9.02 7.25 12.96
CA LEU A 218 8.90 7.74 14.32
C LEU A 218 10.12 7.35 15.18
N ARG A 219 10.64 6.14 15.04
CA ARG A 219 11.83 5.67 15.77
C ARG A 219 13.06 6.51 15.44
N ARG A 220 13.31 6.75 14.16
CA ARG A 220 14.44 7.61 13.73
C ARG A 220 14.29 9.03 14.23
N GLU A 221 13.10 9.59 14.15
CA GLU A 221 12.78 10.93 14.65
C GLU A 221 13.04 11.01 16.17
N ALA A 222 12.51 10.05 16.93
CA ALA A 222 12.63 10.02 18.39
C ALA A 222 14.06 9.77 18.89
N LEU A 223 14.75 8.79 18.33
CA LEU A 223 16.12 8.45 18.72
C LEU A 223 17.10 9.57 18.33
N GLY A 224 16.96 10.13 17.14
CA GLY A 224 17.77 11.26 16.68
C GLY A 224 17.61 12.50 17.57
N PHE A 225 16.37 12.86 17.94
CA PHE A 225 16.11 13.98 18.84
C PHE A 225 16.75 13.78 20.24
N LEU A 226 16.75 12.54 20.73
CA LEU A 226 17.33 12.22 22.04
C LEU A 226 18.85 12.01 22.01
N GLY A 227 19.50 12.12 20.83
CA GLY A 227 20.92 11.91 20.66
C GLY A 227 21.34 10.44 20.89
N LEU A 228 20.45 9.50 20.57
CA LEU A 228 20.70 8.07 20.64
C LEU A 228 21.03 7.57 19.21
N ASP A 229 22.28 7.71 18.83
CA ASP A 229 22.79 7.40 17.46
C ASP A 229 22.84 5.90 17.14
N THR A 230 22.05 5.08 17.78
CA THR A 230 22.00 3.65 17.48
C THR A 230 21.09 3.45 16.26
N PRO A 231 21.62 2.95 15.13
CA PRO A 231 20.78 2.62 14.00
C PRO A 231 19.85 1.46 14.39
N VAL A 232 18.58 1.77 14.62
CA VAL A 232 17.55 0.76 14.87
C VAL A 232 16.85 0.50 13.55
N ASN A 233 17.08 -0.67 12.97
CA ASN A 233 16.49 -1.09 11.69
C ASN A 233 15.42 -2.17 11.87
N THR A 234 15.42 -2.86 13.01
CA THR A 234 14.52 -4.00 13.28
C THR A 234 13.74 -3.81 14.58
N GLN A 235 12.66 -4.56 14.72
CA GLN A 235 11.89 -4.63 15.95
C GLN A 235 12.70 -5.17 17.13
N ALA A 236 13.60 -6.14 16.88
CA ALA A 236 14.44 -6.73 17.91
C ALA A 236 15.45 -5.71 18.46
N GLU A 237 16.13 -4.96 17.58
CA GLU A 237 17.06 -3.89 17.97
C GLU A 237 16.34 -2.78 18.76
N MET A 238 15.09 -2.45 18.37
CA MET A 238 14.28 -1.49 19.12
C MET A 238 13.94 -2.01 20.51
N ALA A 239 13.60 -3.29 20.64
CA ALA A 239 13.30 -3.90 21.95
C ALA A 239 14.49 -3.78 22.91
N GLU A 240 15.71 -4.01 22.43
CA GLU A 240 16.94 -3.83 23.21
C GLU A 240 17.17 -2.35 23.57
N SER A 241 16.84 -1.44 22.67
CA SER A 241 17.07 0.01 22.82
C SER A 241 16.05 0.69 23.75
N TYR A 242 14.90 0.06 24.03
CA TYR A 242 13.84 0.68 24.84
C TYR A 242 14.31 1.09 26.23
N CYS A 243 15.23 0.35 26.82
CA CYS A 243 15.75 0.67 28.15
C CYS A 243 16.47 2.03 28.19
N SER A 244 17.42 2.25 27.29
CA SER A 244 18.17 3.51 27.20
C SER A 244 17.27 4.66 26.71
N TYR A 245 16.41 4.36 25.73
CA TYR A 245 15.47 5.30 25.17
C TYR A 245 14.50 5.83 26.25
N PHE A 246 13.82 4.97 27.01
CA PHE A 246 12.79 5.40 27.96
C PHE A 246 13.34 6.28 29.09
N LYS A 247 14.51 5.96 29.64
CA LYS A 247 15.20 6.79 30.64
C LYS A 247 15.51 8.19 30.08
N ARG A 248 16.08 8.22 28.86
CA ARG A 248 16.46 9.49 28.22
C ARG A 248 15.23 10.30 27.84
N TYR A 249 14.16 9.65 27.37
CA TYR A 249 12.88 10.27 27.07
C TYR A 249 12.29 10.98 28.29
N ILE A 250 12.14 10.28 29.43
CA ILE A 250 11.58 10.87 30.66
C ILE A 250 12.43 12.06 31.14
N GLN A 251 13.76 11.93 31.13
CA GLN A 251 14.65 13.00 31.52
C GLN A 251 14.52 14.21 30.60
N GLN A 252 14.67 14.03 29.30
CA GLN A 252 14.65 15.12 28.32
C GLN A 252 13.30 15.82 28.28
N ALA A 253 12.19 15.09 28.36
CA ALA A 253 10.86 15.66 28.34
C ALA A 253 10.55 16.46 29.63
N ALA A 254 11.09 16.04 30.77
CA ALA A 254 11.00 16.81 32.00
C ALA A 254 11.87 18.08 31.96
N GLU A 255 13.08 18.03 31.39
CA GLU A 255 13.96 19.19 31.18
C GLU A 255 13.33 20.24 30.23
N LEU A 256 12.47 19.80 29.29
CA LEU A 256 11.73 20.66 28.35
C LEU A 256 10.38 21.15 28.92
N ASP A 257 10.07 20.89 30.18
CA ASP A 257 8.79 21.24 30.82
C ASP A 257 7.56 20.63 30.11
N LEU A 258 7.74 19.52 29.42
CA LEU A 258 6.66 18.76 28.74
C LEU A 258 6.05 17.68 29.65
N LEU A 259 6.84 17.13 30.57
CA LEU A 259 6.41 16.15 31.55
C LEU A 259 6.52 16.65 32.97
N ASP A 260 5.67 16.10 33.85
CA ASP A 260 5.79 16.32 35.29
C ASP A 260 7.09 15.67 35.81
N SER A 261 7.93 16.46 36.46
CA SER A 261 9.23 16.00 36.98
C SER A 261 9.11 14.86 37.99
N ARG A 262 7.94 14.66 38.62
CA ARG A 262 7.65 13.51 39.49
C ARG A 262 7.72 12.18 38.77
N LEU A 263 7.56 12.14 37.43
CA LEU A 263 7.72 10.91 36.64
C LEU A 263 9.16 10.39 36.70
N GLY A 264 10.14 11.27 36.79
CA GLY A 264 11.55 10.88 36.97
C GLY A 264 11.87 10.27 38.35
N GLN A 265 10.92 10.34 39.32
CA GLN A 265 11.08 9.77 40.67
C GLN A 265 10.53 8.33 40.78
N TYR A 266 9.98 7.77 39.71
CA TYR A 266 9.59 6.38 39.67
C TYR A 266 10.83 5.47 39.60
N ASP A 267 10.68 4.22 40.01
CA ASP A 267 11.65 3.16 39.69
C ASP A 267 11.53 2.85 38.18
N LEU A 268 12.28 3.61 37.36
CA LEU A 268 12.24 3.47 35.92
C LEU A 268 12.72 2.08 35.45
N ASP A 269 13.64 1.44 36.17
CA ASP A 269 14.10 0.10 35.80
C ASP A 269 12.99 -0.93 35.95
N ARG A 270 12.17 -0.81 37.00
CA ARG A 270 10.99 -1.65 37.20
C ARG A 270 9.93 -1.43 36.11
N LEU A 271 9.69 -0.18 35.72
CA LEU A 271 8.74 0.14 34.64
C LEU A 271 9.23 -0.34 33.28
N ILE A 272 10.51 -0.16 32.98
CA ILE A 272 11.13 -0.61 31.72
C ILE A 272 11.02 -2.14 31.58
N ALA A 273 11.24 -2.89 32.68
CA ALA A 273 11.10 -4.33 32.66
C ALA A 273 9.66 -4.81 32.36
N ALA A 274 8.66 -3.94 32.55
CA ALA A 274 7.26 -4.21 32.22
C ALA A 274 6.86 -3.75 30.82
N ILE A 275 7.66 -2.96 30.14
CA ILE A 275 7.39 -2.52 28.75
C ILE A 275 7.42 -3.74 27.82
N LYS A 276 6.46 -3.80 26.90
CA LYS A 276 6.27 -4.88 25.91
C LYS A 276 6.41 -4.32 24.50
N PRO A 277 7.65 -4.22 23.97
CA PRO A 277 7.92 -3.60 22.67
C PRO A 277 7.21 -4.30 21.49
N GLU A 278 6.92 -5.60 21.62
CA GLU A 278 6.19 -6.37 20.62
C GLU A 278 4.75 -5.86 20.37
N ARG A 279 4.18 -5.13 21.32
CA ARG A 279 2.85 -4.50 21.15
C ARG A 279 2.85 -3.38 20.10
N ASP A 280 4.01 -2.84 19.75
CA ASP A 280 4.15 -1.88 18.64
C ASP A 280 3.72 -2.48 17.30
N LEU A 281 3.82 -3.80 17.12
CA LEU A 281 3.41 -4.50 15.91
C LEU A 281 1.90 -4.64 15.75
N GLY A 282 1.13 -4.42 16.80
CA GLY A 282 -0.34 -4.54 16.82
C GLY A 282 -1.09 -3.33 16.25
N PHE A 283 -0.40 -2.23 15.94
CA PHE A 283 -1.06 -1.04 15.40
C PHE A 283 -1.52 -1.22 13.96
N THR A 284 -2.71 -0.66 13.68
CA THR A 284 -3.12 -0.34 12.30
C THR A 284 -2.58 1.03 11.90
N TYR A 285 -2.48 1.28 10.59
CA TYR A 285 -2.01 2.56 10.08
C TYR A 285 -2.78 3.75 10.66
N LEU A 286 -4.12 3.71 10.60
CA LEU A 286 -4.95 4.81 11.09
C LEU A 286 -4.76 5.05 12.60
N GLY A 287 -4.64 3.97 13.38
CA GLY A 287 -4.40 4.06 14.82
C GLY A 287 -3.08 4.76 15.13
N LEU A 288 -1.97 4.28 14.56
CA LEU A 288 -0.65 4.86 14.78
C LEU A 288 -0.54 6.29 14.22
N GLN A 289 -1.07 6.54 13.02
CA GLN A 289 -1.08 7.87 12.42
C GLN A 289 -1.84 8.88 13.28
N THR A 290 -2.95 8.46 13.90
CA THR A 290 -3.71 9.33 14.81
C THR A 290 -2.90 9.67 16.06
N LEU A 291 -2.18 8.71 16.63
CA LEU A 291 -1.28 8.96 17.76
C LEU A 291 -0.13 9.88 17.35
N TYR A 292 0.49 9.63 16.21
CA TYR A 292 1.56 10.43 15.66
C TYR A 292 1.15 11.89 15.42
N ASP A 293 -0.01 12.12 14.80
CA ASP A 293 -0.46 13.47 14.44
C ASP A 293 -0.95 14.28 15.63
N ARG A 294 -1.50 13.62 16.67
CA ARG A 294 -2.29 14.31 17.68
C ARG A 294 -1.85 14.11 19.13
N TYR A 295 -1.24 12.96 19.46
CA TYR A 295 -1.09 12.58 20.87
C TYR A 295 0.34 12.48 21.36
N PHE A 296 1.27 12.06 20.51
CA PHE A 296 2.67 11.95 20.93
C PHE A 296 3.27 13.30 21.27
N ILE A 297 4.06 13.32 22.35
CA ILE A 297 4.80 14.51 22.75
C ILE A 297 5.83 14.85 21.66
N HIS A 298 5.90 16.13 21.37
CA HIS A 298 6.81 16.70 20.39
C HIS A 298 7.50 17.95 20.94
N SER A 299 8.66 18.29 20.40
CA SER A 299 9.38 19.53 20.67
C SER A 299 8.62 20.77 20.13
N GLU A 300 9.11 21.97 20.43
CA GLU A 300 8.58 23.22 19.85
C GLU A 300 8.69 23.23 18.32
N ASP A 301 9.73 22.62 17.77
CA ASP A 301 9.95 22.48 16.32
C ASP A 301 9.06 21.38 15.68
N GLY A 302 8.24 20.70 16.46
CA GLY A 302 7.31 19.67 15.98
C GLY A 302 7.92 18.27 15.84
N VAL A 303 9.16 18.04 16.30
CA VAL A 303 9.83 16.73 16.28
C VAL A 303 9.21 15.83 17.34
N ARG A 304 8.69 14.68 16.94
CA ARG A 304 8.08 13.70 17.85
C ARG A 304 9.17 12.81 18.42
N PHE A 305 9.21 12.71 19.73
CA PHE A 305 10.21 11.89 20.42
C PHE A 305 9.60 10.94 21.45
N GLU A 306 8.27 10.77 21.41
CA GLU A 306 7.54 9.80 22.21
C GLU A 306 7.14 8.58 21.36
N LEU A 307 7.64 7.39 21.72
CA LEU A 307 7.31 6.12 21.07
C LEU A 307 6.03 5.51 21.70
N PRO A 308 5.31 4.60 21.00
CA PRO A 308 3.98 4.15 21.44
C PRO A 308 3.97 3.52 22.84
N GLN A 309 4.95 2.67 23.18
CA GLN A 309 4.97 2.06 24.51
C GLN A 309 5.36 3.06 25.60
N ALA A 310 6.19 4.06 25.28
CA ALA A 310 6.48 5.16 26.19
C ALA A 310 5.26 6.05 26.43
N PHE A 311 4.48 6.30 25.38
CA PHE A 311 3.21 7.04 25.48
C PHE A 311 2.25 6.36 26.45
N PHE A 312 1.98 5.05 26.29
CA PHE A 312 1.10 4.34 27.20
C PHE A 312 1.65 4.28 28.62
N MET A 313 2.96 4.07 28.77
CA MET A 313 3.59 4.08 30.09
C MET A 313 3.52 5.47 30.74
N ARG A 314 3.76 6.56 30.00
CA ARG A 314 3.61 7.93 30.52
C ARG A 314 2.19 8.20 31.00
N VAL A 315 1.18 7.83 30.22
CA VAL A 315 -0.22 7.99 30.60
C VAL A 315 -0.52 7.21 31.87
N ALA A 316 -0.06 5.98 31.96
CA ALA A 316 -0.23 5.11 33.14
C ALA A 316 0.47 5.67 34.38
N MET A 317 1.71 6.16 34.25
CA MET A 317 2.45 6.82 35.32
C MET A 317 1.72 8.05 35.84
N GLY A 318 1.20 8.88 34.94
CA GLY A 318 0.45 10.09 35.31
C GLY A 318 -0.83 9.77 36.07
N LEU A 319 -1.56 8.71 35.68
CA LEU A 319 -2.74 8.24 36.41
C LEU A 319 -2.39 7.69 37.80
N ALA A 320 -1.26 7.00 37.91
CA ALA A 320 -0.80 6.37 39.15
C ALA A 320 0.01 7.31 40.09
N ILE A 321 0.23 8.56 39.71
CA ILE A 321 1.20 9.45 40.38
C ILE A 321 0.94 9.69 41.90
N ASN A 322 -0.30 9.56 42.32
CA ASN A 322 -0.72 9.71 43.71
C ASN A 322 -1.06 8.38 44.41
N GLU A 323 -0.84 7.26 43.77
CA GLU A 323 -1.08 5.94 44.34
C GLU A 323 0.03 5.57 45.34
N ILE A 324 -0.31 4.74 46.36
CA ILE A 324 0.65 4.30 47.38
C ILE A 324 1.75 3.40 46.76
N ASP A 325 1.34 2.42 45.94
CA ASP A 325 2.24 1.57 45.15
C ASP A 325 2.13 1.97 43.66
N ARG A 326 2.63 3.16 43.37
CA ARG A 326 2.48 3.81 42.06
C ARG A 326 3.12 3.04 40.92
N GLU A 327 4.24 2.34 41.17
CA GLU A 327 4.90 1.52 40.17
C GLU A 327 4.02 0.33 39.75
N SER A 328 3.47 -0.41 40.71
CA SER A 328 2.55 -1.53 40.42
C SER A 328 1.29 -1.05 39.71
N ARG A 329 0.73 0.09 40.12
CA ARG A 329 -0.46 0.65 39.49
C ARG A 329 -0.16 1.16 38.07
N ALA A 330 0.97 1.79 37.86
CA ALA A 330 1.39 2.21 36.53
C ALA A 330 1.54 1.01 35.58
N ILE A 331 2.13 -0.09 36.02
CA ILE A 331 2.27 -1.31 35.24
C ILE A 331 0.88 -1.91 34.89
N GLU A 332 -0.03 -1.97 35.85
CA GLU A 332 -1.40 -2.44 35.63
C GLU A 332 -2.14 -1.60 34.59
N PHE A 333 -2.10 -0.25 34.72
CA PHE A 333 -2.72 0.67 33.76
C PHE A 333 -2.06 0.60 32.38
N TYR A 334 -0.73 0.50 32.35
CA TYR A 334 0.01 0.31 31.10
C TYR A 334 -0.43 -0.96 30.37
N ASP A 335 -0.57 -2.07 31.08
CA ASP A 335 -0.99 -3.34 30.48
C ASP A 335 -2.38 -3.22 29.83
N LEU A 336 -3.33 -2.58 30.51
CA LEU A 336 -4.68 -2.36 29.98
C LEU A 336 -4.72 -1.43 28.76
N LEU A 337 -3.93 -0.37 28.79
CA LEU A 337 -3.90 0.63 27.72
C LEU A 337 -3.15 0.11 26.48
N SER A 338 -1.98 -0.49 26.69
CA SER A 338 -1.11 -0.92 25.59
C SER A 338 -1.52 -2.22 24.93
N SER A 339 -2.39 -3.03 25.58
CA SER A 339 -3.06 -4.19 24.98
C SER A 339 -4.32 -3.82 24.19
N PHE A 340 -4.76 -2.56 24.25
CA PHE A 340 -6.03 -2.07 23.70
C PHE A 340 -7.28 -2.68 24.37
N ASP A 341 -7.16 -3.29 25.56
CA ASP A 341 -8.30 -3.77 26.34
C ASP A 341 -9.14 -2.60 26.89
N PHE A 342 -8.49 -1.45 27.07
CA PHE A 342 -9.13 -0.20 27.47
C PHE A 342 -8.49 1.00 26.76
N MET A 343 -9.29 1.98 26.37
CA MET A 343 -8.82 3.25 25.82
C MET A 343 -9.40 4.40 26.62
N SER A 344 -8.52 5.25 27.14
CA SER A 344 -8.92 6.45 27.87
C SER A 344 -9.44 7.54 26.93
N SER A 345 -10.15 8.51 27.51
CA SER A 345 -10.61 9.70 26.78
C SER A 345 -9.43 10.56 26.30
N THR A 346 -9.67 11.36 25.28
CA THR A 346 -8.68 12.28 24.71
C THR A 346 -7.96 13.15 25.75
N PRO A 347 -8.65 13.83 26.72
CA PRO A 347 -7.96 14.63 27.71
C PRO A 347 -6.95 13.83 28.55
N THR A 348 -7.30 12.62 28.95
CA THR A 348 -6.41 11.74 29.70
C THR A 348 -5.17 11.34 28.90
N LEU A 349 -5.35 10.96 27.63
CA LEU A 349 -4.23 10.59 26.75
C LEU A 349 -3.28 11.75 26.51
N PHE A 350 -3.80 13.00 26.38
CA PHE A 350 -2.98 14.19 26.21
C PHE A 350 -2.25 14.62 27.47
N ASN A 351 -2.96 14.69 28.57
CA ASN A 351 -2.51 15.46 29.74
C ASN A 351 -1.91 14.60 30.85
N SER A 352 -2.24 13.29 30.90
CA SER A 352 -1.71 12.43 31.96
C SER A 352 -0.17 12.37 31.92
N GLY A 353 0.46 12.62 33.05
CA GLY A 353 1.92 12.67 33.16
C GLY A 353 2.58 13.96 32.63
N THR A 354 1.80 14.91 32.12
CA THR A 354 2.29 16.23 31.68
C THR A 354 2.06 17.29 32.80
N LEU A 355 2.54 18.52 32.58
CA LEU A 355 2.25 19.65 33.46
C LEU A 355 0.83 20.21 33.29
N ARG A 356 0.01 19.67 32.44
CA ARG A 356 -1.38 20.09 32.22
C ARG A 356 -2.31 19.35 33.18
N PRO A 357 -3.04 20.03 34.07
CA PRO A 357 -3.79 19.38 35.16
C PRO A 357 -5.16 18.81 34.75
N GLN A 358 -5.57 18.96 33.49
CA GLN A 358 -6.89 18.54 33.02
C GLN A 358 -6.84 17.09 32.45
N LEU A 359 -7.42 16.13 33.19
CA LEU A 359 -7.57 14.74 32.82
C LEU A 359 -9.02 14.43 32.41
#